data_4f637f4c965a62ccf0688d700473c8ad
#
_entry.id   4f637f4c965a62ccf0688d700473c8ad
#
_cell.length_a   1.000
_cell.length_b   1.000
_cell.length_c   1.000
_cell.angle_alpha   90.00
_cell.angle_beta   90.00
_cell.angle_gamma   90.00
#
_symmetry.space_group_name_H-M   'P 1'
#
loop_
_entity.id
_entity.type
_entity.pdbx_description
1 polymer ?
#
loop_
_entity_poly.entity_id
_entity_poly.type
_entity_poly.pdbx_seq_one_letter_code
_entity_poly.pdbx_strand_id
1 'polypeptide(L)'
;MNPENGGEETSRRPKLQIKRKASTEEGSSNNGSALPGAPAGPVYAPAPLRTAWMVNLGNGHHGTMVHSSSDNRLTLLHPEARSAVPIPWMTMNPASMPFFAPPAPAPAPAPAPAPQHEYERHGILLTKLLHSCAAALAEGETELLNKGLQIISGLASDDGEEPMQRLGSSFADALALRMVQLHPWQGVWRAPQLQHGITVPAAQEVATARRLFAVMCPFLRIAGALANHAIVDAMGVQPDMFVHVIDLGGSNPDQWLQLLRLFAKQSLNQMLRLTVVNEQEEFLSDATELLTAEAERLGVGFLFHPVRLHIDQLLSVSALGVRSGEALAVVSTLQLHRLLADEFAEVAPSPPHDRKGKKVQAHAAQQRTMTRADALLRDLRQLSPKLVVVTEQEANHNGADFRERFRNALGYYGALFDALEESVPARGSAEERAGVERCLLREEIRDIVARDGALRRERHETMHWWAARMDAAGFAPEAVRNGVVTQAAMRAQELLPGGAYTISRVNAGCFFIYRHANPMFSVSTWRAV
;
A
#
# COMPACT_ATOMS: atom_id res chain seq x y z
N MET A 1 63.18 -7.60 35.45
CA MET A 1 63.14 -6.92 36.77
C MET A 1 61.73 -6.42 36.95
N ASN A 2 60.93 -7.16 37.71
CA ASN A 2 59.73 -6.72 38.44
C ASN A 2 60.20 -5.90 39.67
N PRO A 3 59.39 -5.16 40.41
CA PRO A 3 58.00 -5.45 40.83
C PRO A 3 57.05 -4.24 40.95
N GLU A 4 55.75 -4.55 40.96
CA GLU A 4 54.73 -4.43 42.05
C GLU A 4 54.10 -3.08 42.37
N ASN A 5 52.82 -3.14 42.50
CA ASN A 5 51.77 -2.64 43.41
C ASN A 5 50.67 -1.89 42.63
N GLY A 6 49.40 -2.25 42.67
CA GLY A 6 48.52 -2.64 43.79
C GLY A 6 47.48 -1.53 43.95
N GLY A 7 46.20 -1.80 43.73
CA GLY A 7 45.16 -0.81 44.04
C GLY A 7 43.77 -1.23 43.51
N GLU A 8 43.04 -2.00 44.29
CA GLU A 8 41.59 -2.20 44.19
C GLU A 8 40.85 -0.91 44.48
N GLU A 9 39.90 -0.55 43.62
CA GLU A 9 38.85 0.39 44.01
C GLU A 9 37.49 -0.09 43.51
N THR A 10 36.71 -0.53 44.48
CA THR A 10 35.32 -0.94 44.41
C THR A 10 34.42 0.28 44.19
N SER A 11 33.69 0.33 43.07
CA SER A 11 32.64 1.32 42.85
C SER A 11 31.26 0.73 42.96
N ARG A 12 30.53 1.25 43.95
CA ARG A 12 29.17 0.91 44.34
C ARG A 12 28.13 1.37 43.33
N ARG A 13 27.20 0.47 42.97
CA ARG A 13 25.94 0.82 42.29
C ARG A 13 24.94 1.40 43.31
N PRO A 14 24.16 2.44 42.92
CA PRO A 14 23.01 2.86 43.73
C PRO A 14 21.76 2.05 43.35
N LYS A 15 21.12 1.50 44.37
CA LYS A 15 19.78 0.87 44.31
C LYS A 15 18.71 1.96 44.32
N LEU A 16 17.84 1.99 43.33
CA LEU A 16 16.61 2.79 43.33
C LEU A 16 15.50 1.99 44.02
N GLN A 17 15.01 2.53 45.13
CA GLN A 17 13.83 2.04 45.85
C GLN A 17 12.56 2.60 45.21
N ILE A 18 11.65 1.73 44.82
CA ILE A 18 10.28 2.07 44.39
C ILE A 18 9.40 2.08 45.65
N LYS A 19 8.92 3.25 46.06
CA LYS A 19 7.86 3.40 47.05
C LYS A 19 6.49 3.20 46.41
N ARG A 20 5.80 2.11 46.78
CA ARG A 20 4.36 1.95 46.61
C ARG A 20 3.62 2.83 47.61
N LYS A 21 2.66 3.63 47.11
CA LYS A 21 1.59 4.22 47.91
C LYS A 21 0.27 3.61 47.48
N ALA A 22 -0.35 2.92 48.39
CA ALA A 22 -1.74 2.51 48.31
C ALA A 22 -2.61 3.63 48.88
N SER A 23 -3.74 3.91 48.28
CA SER A 23 -4.86 4.56 48.96
C SER A 23 -6.17 4.16 48.26
N THR A 24 -6.92 3.54 49.03
CA THR A 24 -8.31 3.14 49.21
C THR A 24 -9.39 3.94 48.51
N GLU A 25 -10.41 3.17 48.20
CA GLU A 25 -11.75 3.41 47.68
C GLU A 25 -12.51 4.56 48.39
N GLU A 26 -13.38 5.19 47.61
CA GLU A 26 -14.81 5.31 47.95
C GLU A 26 -15.58 5.87 46.76
N GLY A 27 -16.70 5.25 46.51
CA GLY A 27 -17.66 5.34 45.46
C GLY A 27 -18.63 6.53 45.57
N SER A 28 -19.27 6.80 44.49
CA SER A 28 -20.71 7.13 44.40
C SER A 28 -21.16 7.44 42.95
N SER A 29 -22.10 6.65 42.51
CA SER A 29 -23.30 6.88 41.67
C SER A 29 -23.43 8.09 40.75
N ASN A 30 -23.78 7.73 39.50
CA ASN A 30 -24.86 8.27 38.65
C ASN A 30 -24.92 9.77 38.30
N ASN A 31 -24.75 10.08 37.04
CA ASN A 31 -25.87 10.60 36.22
C ASN A 31 -25.40 10.78 34.76
N GLY A 32 -26.22 10.26 33.86
CA GLY A 32 -26.04 10.42 32.42
C GLY A 32 -26.28 11.87 31.99
N SER A 33 -25.43 12.30 31.08
CA SER A 33 -25.73 13.49 30.26
C SER A 33 -25.12 13.25 28.88
N ALA A 34 -26.00 13.12 27.90
CA ALA A 34 -25.66 13.01 26.50
C ALA A 34 -25.01 14.30 26.02
N LEU A 35 -23.86 14.21 25.40
CA LEU A 35 -23.23 15.30 24.66
C LEU A 35 -23.76 15.32 23.21
N PRO A 36 -24.03 16.51 22.63
CA PRO A 36 -24.54 16.63 21.28
C PRO A 36 -23.48 16.27 20.25
N GLY A 37 -23.94 15.53 19.21
CA GLY A 37 -23.12 14.98 18.16
C GLY A 37 -22.33 16.01 17.37
N ALA A 38 -21.09 15.65 17.08
CA ALA A 38 -20.31 16.26 16.03
C ALA A 38 -21.00 16.06 14.67
N PRO A 39 -20.92 16.99 13.72
CA PRO A 39 -21.52 16.81 12.41
C PRO A 39 -20.88 15.63 11.71
N ALA A 40 -21.70 14.68 11.31
CA ALA A 40 -21.31 13.56 10.48
C ALA A 40 -20.76 14.11 9.16
N GLY A 41 -19.48 13.88 8.90
CA GLY A 41 -18.92 14.02 7.56
C GLY A 41 -19.67 13.08 6.59
N PRO A 42 -19.64 13.34 5.29
CA PRO A 42 -20.38 12.55 4.32
C PRO A 42 -20.00 11.08 4.47
N VAL A 43 -20.99 10.30 4.85
CA VAL A 43 -20.91 8.83 4.86
C VAL A 43 -20.83 8.41 3.40
N TYR A 44 -19.60 8.19 2.91
CA TYR A 44 -19.43 7.41 1.71
C TYR A 44 -19.88 5.98 2.06
N ALA A 45 -21.04 5.62 1.56
CA ALA A 45 -21.43 4.21 1.52
C ALA A 45 -20.30 3.48 0.79
N PRO A 46 -19.69 2.43 1.39
CA PRO A 46 -18.72 1.61 0.67
C PRO A 46 -19.43 1.09 -0.57
N ALA A 47 -18.84 1.33 -1.73
CA ALA A 47 -19.28 0.66 -2.94
C ALA A 47 -19.34 -0.84 -2.63
N PRO A 48 -20.39 -1.55 -3.05
CA PRO A 48 -20.50 -2.97 -2.73
C PRO A 48 -19.25 -3.65 -3.25
N LEU A 49 -18.60 -4.41 -2.36
CA LEU A 49 -17.44 -5.25 -2.66
C LEU A 49 -17.84 -6.23 -3.77
N ARG A 50 -17.68 -5.81 -5.02
CA ARG A 50 -17.59 -6.73 -6.14
C ARG A 50 -16.12 -7.12 -6.23
N THR A 51 -15.76 -8.14 -5.47
CA THR A 51 -14.54 -8.90 -5.72
C THR A 51 -14.54 -9.32 -7.18
N ALA A 52 -13.39 -9.37 -7.82
CA ALA A 52 -13.20 -9.76 -9.21
C ALA A 52 -13.87 -11.09 -9.60
N TRP A 53 -14.17 -11.93 -8.64
CA TRP A 53 -14.91 -13.20 -8.70
C TRP A 53 -16.38 -13.08 -9.10
N MET A 54 -17.02 -11.91 -8.95
CA MET A 54 -18.43 -11.73 -9.25
C MET A 54 -18.71 -11.22 -10.68
N VAL A 55 -17.68 -10.92 -11.45
CA VAL A 55 -17.86 -10.22 -12.75
C VAL A 55 -18.04 -11.17 -13.93
N ASN A 56 -17.99 -12.49 -13.75
CA ASN A 56 -18.17 -13.42 -14.88
C ASN A 56 -19.54 -14.13 -14.90
N LEU A 57 -20.61 -13.42 -14.59
CA LEU A 57 -21.98 -13.84 -14.87
C LEU A 57 -22.67 -12.77 -15.71
N GLY A 58 -22.68 -12.96 -17.04
CA GLY A 58 -23.61 -12.23 -17.89
C GLY A 58 -23.03 -11.75 -19.21
N ASN A 59 -23.29 -12.52 -20.22
CA ASN A 59 -23.54 -12.19 -21.63
C ASN A 59 -23.06 -10.85 -22.18
N GLY A 60 -22.24 -10.98 -23.22
CA GLY A 60 -21.81 -9.88 -24.07
C GLY A 60 -22.95 -9.04 -24.62
N HIS A 61 -22.82 -7.77 -24.38
CA HIS A 61 -23.30 -6.73 -25.28
C HIS A 61 -22.23 -5.65 -25.34
N HIS A 62 -21.61 -5.54 -26.49
CA HIS A 62 -20.79 -4.40 -26.86
C HIS A 62 -21.66 -3.13 -26.86
N GLY A 63 -21.54 -2.31 -25.85
CA GLY A 63 -22.09 -0.97 -25.80
C GLY A 63 -20.98 0.02 -26.07
N THR A 64 -20.99 0.64 -27.23
CA THR A 64 -20.19 1.81 -27.57
C THR A 64 -20.61 2.95 -26.63
N MET A 65 -19.78 3.31 -25.66
CA MET A 65 -20.05 4.51 -24.85
C MET A 65 -19.62 5.75 -25.61
N VAL A 66 -20.61 6.60 -25.88
CA VAL A 66 -20.43 7.95 -26.43
C VAL A 66 -19.88 8.85 -25.33
N HIS A 67 -18.82 9.56 -25.64
CA HIS A 67 -18.15 10.50 -24.73
C HIS A 67 -19.09 11.59 -24.22
N SER A 68 -19.24 11.67 -22.92
CA SER A 68 -19.66 12.89 -22.24
C SER A 68 -18.40 13.69 -21.86
N SER A 69 -18.38 14.96 -22.20
CA SER A 69 -17.21 15.83 -22.16
C SER A 69 -16.79 16.32 -20.76
N SER A 70 -17.17 15.63 -19.68
CA SER A 70 -16.87 16.01 -18.30
C SER A 70 -16.02 15.03 -17.50
N ASP A 71 -15.72 13.84 -18.01
CA ASP A 71 -14.92 12.84 -17.28
C ASP A 71 -13.49 12.79 -17.81
N ASN A 72 -12.53 13.23 -16.99
CA ASN A 72 -11.08 13.11 -17.21
C ASN A 72 -10.56 11.65 -17.05
N ARG A 73 -11.30 10.67 -17.52
CA ARG A 73 -10.86 9.27 -17.57
C ARG A 73 -10.06 9.03 -18.84
N LEU A 74 -8.77 8.78 -18.69
CA LEU A 74 -7.96 8.20 -19.76
C LEU A 74 -8.14 6.67 -19.72
N THR A 75 -9.13 6.20 -20.48
CA THR A 75 -9.28 4.76 -20.72
C THR A 75 -8.31 4.37 -21.83
N LEU A 76 -7.49 3.36 -21.60
CA LEU A 76 -6.59 2.79 -22.59
C LEU A 76 -7.44 2.13 -23.69
N LEU A 77 -7.46 2.74 -24.87
CA LEU A 77 -8.18 2.19 -26.01
C LEU A 77 -7.48 0.93 -26.52
N HIS A 78 -8.25 -0.14 -26.68
CA HIS A 78 -7.81 -1.35 -27.40
C HIS A 78 -7.50 -1.01 -28.88
N PRO A 79 -6.48 -1.62 -29.48
CA PRO A 79 -6.31 -1.58 -30.92
C PRO A 79 -7.49 -2.29 -31.57
N GLU A 80 -8.12 -1.62 -32.52
CA GLU A 80 -9.25 -2.12 -33.30
C GLU A 80 -8.95 -3.51 -33.89
N ALA A 81 -9.81 -4.47 -33.56
CA ALA A 81 -9.87 -5.73 -34.28
C ALA A 81 -10.23 -5.45 -35.76
N ARG A 82 -9.33 -5.82 -36.64
CA ARG A 82 -9.54 -5.72 -38.10
C ARG A 82 -10.84 -6.43 -38.45
N SER A 83 -11.70 -5.72 -39.15
CA SER A 83 -12.95 -6.19 -39.78
C SER A 83 -12.74 -7.50 -40.53
N ALA A 84 -13.41 -8.55 -40.07
CA ALA A 84 -13.61 -9.74 -40.86
C ALA A 84 -14.69 -9.43 -41.90
N VAL A 85 -14.34 -9.60 -43.16
CA VAL A 85 -15.23 -9.48 -44.33
C VAL A 85 -16.34 -10.54 -44.22
N PRO A 86 -17.63 -10.20 -44.41
CA PRO A 86 -18.69 -11.20 -44.38
C PRO A 86 -18.63 -12.07 -45.63
N ILE A 87 -18.62 -13.38 -45.49
CA ILE A 87 -18.80 -14.35 -46.56
C ILE A 87 -20.30 -14.47 -46.85
N PRO A 88 -20.76 -14.35 -48.12
CA PRO A 88 -22.18 -14.45 -48.44
C PRO A 88 -22.67 -15.89 -48.33
N TRP A 89 -23.78 -16.08 -47.60
CA TRP A 89 -24.50 -17.34 -47.53
C TRP A 89 -25.23 -17.63 -48.83
N MET A 90 -24.84 -18.72 -49.49
CA MET A 90 -25.62 -19.29 -50.58
C MET A 90 -26.93 -19.88 -50.04
N THR A 91 -28.03 -19.39 -50.59
CA THR A 91 -29.35 -19.96 -50.46
C THR A 91 -29.43 -21.30 -51.15
N MET A 92 -29.72 -22.37 -50.43
CA MET A 92 -30.17 -23.63 -51.05
C MET A 92 -31.61 -23.93 -50.65
N ASN A 93 -32.40 -24.23 -51.68
CA ASN A 93 -33.82 -24.51 -51.67
C ASN A 93 -34.11 -25.90 -51.07
N PRO A 94 -35.18 -26.09 -50.26
CA PRO A 94 -35.53 -27.40 -49.75
C PRO A 94 -36.55 -28.07 -50.63
N ALA A 95 -36.20 -29.17 -51.24
CA ALA A 95 -37.19 -30.11 -51.74
C ALA A 95 -36.69 -31.55 -51.58
N SER A 96 -37.53 -32.30 -50.90
CA SER A 96 -37.81 -33.73 -51.05
C SER A 96 -37.13 -34.75 -50.12
N MET A 97 -37.99 -35.38 -49.40
CA MET A 97 -38.18 -36.78 -49.05
C MET A 97 -37.87 -37.24 -47.60
N PRO A 98 -38.76 -38.08 -47.06
CA PRO A 98 -38.72 -38.47 -45.64
C PRO A 98 -37.87 -39.72 -45.45
N PHE A 99 -36.85 -39.61 -44.57
CA PHE A 99 -36.18 -40.79 -44.01
C PHE A 99 -36.49 -40.87 -42.50
N PHE A 100 -36.94 -42.05 -42.08
CA PHE A 100 -37.10 -42.43 -40.68
C PHE A 100 -35.87 -42.10 -39.87
N ALA A 101 -36.02 -41.21 -38.88
CA ALA A 101 -34.97 -40.92 -37.92
C ALA A 101 -34.86 -42.10 -36.93
N PRO A 102 -33.65 -42.57 -36.64
CA PRO A 102 -33.43 -43.47 -35.52
C PRO A 102 -33.78 -42.77 -34.17
N PRO A 103 -34.17 -43.51 -33.12
CA PRO A 103 -34.48 -42.90 -31.84
C PRO A 103 -33.30 -42.08 -31.33
N ALA A 104 -33.59 -40.88 -30.85
CA ALA A 104 -32.59 -39.99 -30.30
C ALA A 104 -31.78 -40.70 -29.19
N PRO A 105 -30.44 -40.60 -29.21
CA PRO A 105 -29.63 -41.13 -28.13
C PRO A 105 -30.03 -40.43 -26.83
N ALA A 106 -30.03 -41.19 -25.71
CA ALA A 106 -30.29 -40.68 -24.39
C ALA A 106 -29.44 -39.42 -24.13
N PRO A 107 -30.00 -38.37 -23.50
CA PRO A 107 -29.25 -37.17 -23.21
C PRO A 107 -27.95 -37.56 -22.47
N ALA A 108 -26.83 -37.11 -23.01
CA ALA A 108 -25.54 -37.29 -22.36
C ALA A 108 -25.61 -36.74 -20.93
N PRO A 109 -24.99 -37.39 -19.93
CA PRO A 109 -24.91 -36.84 -18.58
C PRO A 109 -24.37 -35.41 -18.68
N ALA A 110 -25.00 -34.50 -17.93
CA ALA A 110 -24.58 -33.09 -17.91
C ALA A 110 -23.06 -33.01 -17.67
N PRO A 111 -22.33 -32.24 -18.47
CA PRO A 111 -20.90 -32.10 -18.30
C PRO A 111 -20.62 -31.71 -16.84
N ALA A 112 -19.62 -32.35 -16.24
CA ALA A 112 -19.12 -31.94 -14.92
C ALA A 112 -18.87 -30.42 -14.95
N PRO A 113 -19.24 -29.67 -13.89
CA PRO A 113 -19.03 -28.24 -13.84
C PRO A 113 -17.55 -27.96 -14.16
N ALA A 114 -17.32 -26.99 -15.06
CA ALA A 114 -15.98 -26.63 -15.46
C ALA A 114 -15.13 -26.32 -14.22
N PRO A 115 -13.84 -26.65 -14.17
CA PRO A 115 -12.97 -26.43 -13.01
C PRO A 115 -13.08 -25.00 -12.42
N GLN A 116 -13.26 -23.99 -13.27
CA GLN A 116 -13.44 -22.59 -12.86
C GLN A 116 -14.61 -22.37 -11.90
N HIS A 117 -15.73 -23.08 -12.06
CA HIS A 117 -16.89 -22.97 -11.13
C HIS A 117 -16.60 -23.56 -9.75
N GLU A 118 -15.70 -24.52 -9.66
CA GLU A 118 -15.29 -25.10 -8.38
C GLU A 118 -14.37 -24.16 -7.61
N TYR A 119 -13.43 -23.54 -8.28
CA TYR A 119 -12.53 -22.53 -7.70
C TYR A 119 -13.31 -21.30 -7.19
N GLU A 120 -14.26 -20.79 -7.97
CA GLU A 120 -15.10 -19.67 -7.55
C GLU A 120 -15.91 -20.03 -6.29
N ARG A 121 -16.43 -21.25 -6.18
CA ARG A 121 -17.15 -21.73 -5.00
C ARG A 121 -16.26 -21.81 -3.77
N HIS A 122 -15.05 -22.32 -3.92
CA HIS A 122 -14.06 -22.39 -2.84
C HIS A 122 -13.68 -20.98 -2.35
N GLY A 123 -13.40 -20.07 -3.24
CA GLY A 123 -13.07 -18.68 -2.91
C GLY A 123 -14.20 -17.97 -2.15
N ILE A 124 -15.46 -18.14 -2.59
CA ILE A 124 -16.63 -17.59 -1.90
C ILE A 124 -16.80 -18.21 -0.51
N LEU A 125 -16.59 -19.52 -0.37
CA LEU A 125 -16.68 -20.21 0.91
C LEU A 125 -15.60 -19.71 1.87
N LEU A 126 -14.34 -19.63 1.46
CA LEU A 126 -13.25 -19.09 2.25
C LEU A 126 -13.50 -17.65 2.71
N THR A 127 -13.99 -16.80 1.81
CA THR A 127 -14.36 -15.42 2.14
C THR A 127 -15.42 -15.36 3.24
N LYS A 128 -16.49 -16.17 3.12
CA LYS A 128 -17.55 -16.23 4.13
C LYS A 128 -17.05 -16.75 5.48
N LEU A 129 -16.22 -17.80 5.47
CA LEU A 129 -15.64 -18.37 6.69
C LEU A 129 -14.74 -17.35 7.39
N LEU A 130 -13.88 -16.65 6.64
CA LEU A 130 -13.00 -15.60 7.19
C LEU A 130 -13.79 -14.48 7.83
N HIS A 131 -14.87 -13.99 7.19
CA HIS A 131 -15.76 -12.99 7.79
C HIS A 131 -16.45 -13.49 9.05
N SER A 132 -16.92 -14.75 9.05
CA SER A 132 -17.53 -15.37 10.23
C SER A 132 -16.53 -15.51 11.38
N CYS A 133 -15.29 -15.89 11.09
CA CYS A 133 -14.20 -15.96 12.07
C CYS A 133 -13.87 -14.58 12.67
N ALA A 134 -13.80 -13.54 11.83
CA ALA A 134 -13.55 -12.19 12.31
C ALA A 134 -14.69 -11.67 13.19
N ALA A 135 -15.95 -12.00 12.85
CA ALA A 135 -17.12 -11.68 13.68
C ALA A 135 -17.06 -12.40 15.03
N ALA A 136 -16.84 -13.71 15.02
CA ALA A 136 -16.72 -14.52 16.23
C ALA A 136 -15.58 -14.00 17.15
N LEU A 137 -14.44 -13.63 16.58
CA LEU A 137 -13.32 -13.05 17.32
C LEU A 137 -13.69 -11.72 17.97
N ALA A 138 -14.41 -10.84 17.26
CA ALA A 138 -14.85 -9.55 17.78
C ALA A 138 -15.89 -9.69 18.91
N GLU A 139 -16.66 -10.76 18.91
CA GLU A 139 -17.68 -11.09 19.93
C GLU A 139 -17.13 -11.93 21.08
N GLY A 140 -15.85 -12.37 20.98
CA GLY A 140 -15.21 -13.22 21.99
C GLY A 140 -15.64 -14.69 21.93
N GLU A 141 -16.29 -15.12 20.84
CA GLU A 141 -16.76 -16.49 20.62
C GLU A 141 -15.64 -17.43 20.17
N THR A 142 -14.71 -17.75 21.07
CA THR A 142 -13.48 -18.49 20.78
C THR A 142 -13.71 -19.91 20.24
N GLU A 143 -14.77 -20.60 20.68
CA GLU A 143 -15.14 -21.94 20.17
C GLU A 143 -15.58 -21.88 18.70
N LEU A 144 -16.38 -20.89 18.34
CA LEU A 144 -16.83 -20.68 16.96
C LEU A 144 -15.66 -20.31 16.05
N LEU A 145 -14.80 -19.42 16.53
CA LEU A 145 -13.57 -19.06 15.84
C LEU A 145 -12.67 -20.28 15.58
N ASN A 146 -12.41 -21.11 16.61
CA ASN A 146 -11.57 -22.30 16.47
C ASN A 146 -12.15 -23.29 15.44
N LYS A 147 -13.45 -23.51 15.44
CA LYS A 147 -14.12 -24.36 14.43
C LYS A 147 -13.95 -23.79 13.02
N GLY A 148 -14.14 -22.47 12.87
CA GLY A 148 -13.96 -21.79 11.59
C GLY A 148 -12.52 -21.92 11.08
N LEU A 149 -11.53 -21.65 11.93
CA LEU A 149 -10.10 -21.78 11.57
C LEU A 149 -9.73 -23.23 11.20
N GLN A 150 -10.31 -24.23 11.88
CA GLN A 150 -10.11 -25.63 11.53
C GLN A 150 -10.67 -25.98 10.14
N ILE A 151 -11.82 -25.44 9.78
CA ILE A 151 -12.39 -25.64 8.44
C ILE A 151 -11.51 -24.94 7.39
N ILE A 152 -11.09 -23.70 7.66
CA ILE A 152 -10.23 -22.94 6.75
C ILE A 152 -8.89 -23.67 6.51
N SER A 153 -8.30 -24.28 7.55
CA SER A 153 -7.03 -25.02 7.39
C SER A 153 -7.12 -26.25 6.47
N GLY A 154 -8.33 -26.75 6.24
CA GLY A 154 -8.58 -27.81 5.25
C GLY A 154 -8.82 -27.32 3.82
N LEU A 155 -9.07 -26.01 3.66
CA LEU A 155 -9.40 -25.38 2.37
C LEU A 155 -8.32 -24.43 1.86
N ALA A 156 -7.51 -23.89 2.76
CA ALA A 156 -6.49 -22.87 2.48
C ALA A 156 -5.09 -23.42 2.76
N SER A 157 -4.13 -23.06 1.93
CA SER A 157 -2.73 -23.47 2.04
C SER A 157 -1.82 -22.34 1.53
N ASP A 158 -0.62 -22.23 2.11
CA ASP A 158 0.41 -21.30 1.65
C ASP A 158 0.92 -21.62 0.25
N ASP A 159 0.91 -22.90 -0.11
CA ASP A 159 1.34 -23.40 -1.40
C ASP A 159 0.14 -23.72 -2.31
N GLY A 160 -1.05 -23.17 -1.98
CA GLY A 160 -2.25 -23.38 -2.76
C GLY A 160 -2.10 -22.85 -4.19
N GLU A 161 -2.67 -23.55 -5.16
CA GLU A 161 -2.64 -23.15 -6.57
C GLU A 161 -3.36 -21.83 -6.78
N GLU A 162 -4.47 -21.63 -6.06
CA GLU A 162 -5.32 -20.44 -6.21
C GLU A 162 -4.91 -19.31 -5.25
N PRO A 163 -4.94 -18.04 -5.72
CA PRO A 163 -4.62 -16.88 -4.87
C PRO A 163 -5.45 -16.83 -3.58
N MET A 164 -6.73 -17.24 -3.65
CA MET A 164 -7.61 -17.21 -2.47
C MET A 164 -7.28 -18.26 -1.42
N GLN A 165 -6.68 -19.39 -1.79
CA GLN A 165 -6.20 -20.39 -0.82
C GLN A 165 -5.01 -19.84 -0.02
N ARG A 166 -4.07 -19.18 -0.68
CA ARG A 166 -2.88 -18.58 -0.06
C ARG A 166 -3.25 -17.36 0.80
N LEU A 167 -4.17 -16.53 0.30
CA LEU A 167 -4.73 -15.41 1.04
C LEU A 167 -5.48 -15.91 2.29
N GLY A 168 -6.32 -16.93 2.13
CA GLY A 168 -7.09 -17.54 3.22
C GLY A 168 -6.20 -18.05 4.34
N SER A 169 -5.08 -18.70 4.00
CA SER A 169 -4.07 -19.12 4.96
C SER A 169 -3.46 -17.94 5.73
N SER A 170 -3.09 -16.86 5.03
CA SER A 170 -2.49 -15.67 5.63
C SER A 170 -3.45 -14.96 6.61
N PHE A 171 -4.75 -14.87 6.25
CA PHE A 171 -5.76 -14.28 7.14
C PHE A 171 -6.12 -15.18 8.33
N ALA A 172 -6.16 -16.50 8.13
CA ALA A 172 -6.39 -17.45 9.22
C ALA A 172 -5.27 -17.39 10.27
N ASP A 173 -4.04 -17.30 9.82
CA ASP A 173 -2.86 -17.06 10.65
C ASP A 173 -2.99 -15.78 11.50
N ALA A 174 -3.36 -14.69 10.87
CA ALA A 174 -3.51 -13.39 11.54
C ALA A 174 -4.66 -13.41 12.57
N LEU A 175 -5.78 -14.06 12.27
CA LEU A 175 -6.89 -14.25 13.21
C LEU A 175 -6.49 -15.14 14.39
N ALA A 176 -5.75 -16.23 14.14
CA ALA A 176 -5.23 -17.10 15.19
C ALA A 176 -4.26 -16.36 16.11
N LEU A 177 -3.37 -15.55 15.54
CA LEU A 177 -2.43 -14.71 16.30
C LEU A 177 -3.19 -13.70 17.19
N ARG A 178 -4.20 -13.01 16.63
CA ARG A 178 -5.03 -12.08 17.39
C ARG A 178 -5.76 -12.77 18.53
N MET A 179 -6.33 -13.94 18.29
CA MET A 179 -6.99 -14.74 19.32
C MET A 179 -6.05 -15.02 20.50
N VAL A 180 -4.81 -15.45 20.23
CA VAL A 180 -3.81 -15.72 21.27
C VAL A 180 -3.45 -14.46 22.05
N GLN A 181 -3.33 -13.32 21.38
CA GLN A 181 -3.02 -12.06 22.05
C GLN A 181 -4.16 -11.57 22.96
N LEU A 182 -5.41 -11.73 22.56
CA LEU A 182 -6.59 -11.33 23.32
C LEU A 182 -6.93 -12.33 24.43
N HIS A 183 -6.69 -13.62 24.20
CA HIS A 183 -7.06 -14.71 25.09
C HIS A 183 -5.91 -15.69 25.34
N PRO A 184 -4.80 -15.26 25.97
CA PRO A 184 -3.57 -16.05 26.09
C PRO A 184 -3.77 -17.40 26.79
N TRP A 185 -4.85 -17.55 27.58
CA TRP A 185 -5.12 -18.76 28.37
C TRP A 185 -6.14 -19.73 27.74
N GLN A 186 -6.86 -19.33 26.67
CA GLN A 186 -8.01 -20.08 26.20
C GLN A 186 -7.84 -20.78 24.84
N GLY A 187 -6.87 -20.43 24.03
CA GLY A 187 -6.96 -20.78 22.61
C GLY A 187 -5.82 -21.49 21.95
N VAL A 188 -4.64 -21.49 22.56
CA VAL A 188 -3.37 -21.86 21.89
C VAL A 188 -3.34 -23.29 21.35
N TRP A 189 -4.08 -24.21 21.97
CA TRP A 189 -3.95 -25.64 21.70
C TRP A 189 -4.79 -26.16 20.53
N ARG A 190 -5.69 -25.37 19.97
CA ARG A 190 -6.67 -25.83 18.98
C ARG A 190 -6.57 -25.21 17.59
N ALA A 191 -5.87 -24.10 17.42
CA ALA A 191 -5.67 -23.49 16.11
C ALA A 191 -4.54 -24.21 15.35
N PRO A 192 -4.83 -24.95 14.26
CA PRO A 192 -3.82 -25.70 13.51
C PRO A 192 -2.66 -24.82 13.04
N GLN A 193 -2.93 -23.58 12.69
CA GLN A 193 -1.95 -22.58 12.25
C GLN A 193 -0.86 -22.30 13.30
N LEU A 194 -1.17 -22.46 14.59
CA LEU A 194 -0.23 -22.21 15.69
C LEU A 194 0.56 -23.45 16.11
N GLN A 195 0.20 -24.63 15.65
CA GLN A 195 0.88 -25.88 16.01
C GLN A 195 2.30 -25.96 15.44
N HIS A 196 2.55 -25.29 14.32
CA HIS A 196 3.86 -25.23 13.68
C HIS A 196 4.71 -24.01 14.09
N GLY A 197 4.20 -23.19 15.02
CA GLY A 197 4.83 -21.94 15.44
C GLY A 197 4.66 -20.80 14.41
N ILE A 198 4.73 -19.57 14.91
CA ILE A 198 4.72 -18.38 14.05
C ILE A 198 6.17 -18.14 13.61
N THR A 199 6.48 -18.45 12.37
CA THR A 199 7.78 -18.09 11.78
C THR A 199 7.75 -16.61 11.42
N VAL A 200 8.72 -15.86 11.92
CA VAL A 200 8.96 -14.47 11.53
C VAL A 200 10.08 -14.51 10.48
N PRO A 201 9.86 -13.96 9.27
CA PRO A 201 10.89 -13.94 8.25
C PRO A 201 12.12 -13.16 8.72
N ALA A 202 13.31 -13.58 8.29
CA ALA A 202 14.52 -12.82 8.54
C ALA A 202 14.46 -11.45 7.84
N ALA A 203 15.14 -10.44 8.40
CA ALA A 203 15.15 -9.09 7.84
C ALA A 203 15.60 -9.08 6.36
N GLN A 204 16.56 -9.94 6.00
CA GLN A 204 17.04 -10.09 4.63
C GLN A 204 15.99 -10.69 3.69
N GLU A 205 15.16 -11.63 4.16
CA GLU A 205 14.05 -12.19 3.38
C GLU A 205 12.97 -11.14 3.11
N VAL A 206 12.62 -10.35 4.14
CA VAL A 206 11.67 -9.23 3.99
C VAL A 206 12.20 -8.20 2.99
N ALA A 207 13.48 -7.90 3.06
CA ALA A 207 14.11 -6.97 2.14
C ALA A 207 14.10 -7.47 0.69
N THR A 208 14.41 -8.75 0.51
CA THR A 208 14.34 -9.38 -0.82
C THR A 208 12.91 -9.38 -1.32
N ALA A 209 11.94 -9.72 -0.48
CA ALA A 209 10.52 -9.70 -0.82
C ALA A 209 10.04 -8.29 -1.22
N ARG A 210 10.49 -7.23 -0.54
CA ARG A 210 10.18 -5.83 -0.93
C ARG A 210 10.74 -5.47 -2.31
N ARG A 211 11.97 -5.88 -2.62
CA ARG A 211 12.56 -5.66 -3.95
C ARG A 211 11.78 -6.40 -5.03
N LEU A 212 11.47 -7.67 -4.80
CA LEU A 212 10.66 -8.47 -5.72
C LEU A 212 9.27 -7.88 -5.91
N PHE A 213 8.63 -7.44 -4.84
CA PHE A 213 7.33 -6.76 -4.90
C PHE A 213 7.38 -5.51 -5.77
N ALA A 214 8.41 -4.68 -5.61
CA ALA A 214 8.57 -3.47 -6.43
C ALA A 214 8.75 -3.79 -7.93
N VAL A 215 9.34 -4.94 -8.26
CA VAL A 215 9.50 -5.41 -9.65
C VAL A 215 8.22 -6.05 -10.18
N MET A 216 7.59 -6.90 -9.40
CA MET A 216 6.40 -7.66 -9.81
C MET A 216 5.12 -6.82 -9.79
N CYS A 217 4.98 -5.91 -8.82
CA CYS A 217 3.78 -5.11 -8.64
C CYS A 217 3.62 -4.07 -9.76
N PRO A 218 2.64 -4.24 -10.65
CA PRO A 218 2.47 -3.35 -11.80
C PRO A 218 2.10 -1.92 -11.39
N PHE A 219 1.40 -1.75 -10.27
CA PHE A 219 0.99 -0.43 -9.77
C PHE A 219 2.20 0.44 -9.42
N LEU A 220 3.21 -0.13 -8.77
CA LEU A 220 4.43 0.61 -8.38
C LEU A 220 5.25 1.04 -9.60
N ARG A 221 5.27 0.23 -10.65
CA ARG A 221 5.94 0.58 -11.91
C ARG A 221 5.24 1.71 -12.65
N ILE A 222 3.90 1.70 -12.62
CA ILE A 222 3.09 2.78 -13.18
C ILE A 222 3.28 4.07 -12.35
N ALA A 223 3.23 3.96 -11.03
CA ALA A 223 3.44 5.08 -10.11
C ALA A 223 4.84 5.69 -10.28
N GLY A 224 5.89 4.86 -10.36
CA GLY A 224 7.25 5.30 -10.61
C GLY A 224 7.42 6.02 -11.95
N ALA A 225 6.76 5.55 -13.01
CA ALA A 225 6.76 6.25 -14.29
C ALA A 225 6.09 7.62 -14.20
N LEU A 226 4.93 7.71 -13.51
CA LEU A 226 4.24 8.97 -13.27
C LEU A 226 5.13 9.94 -12.48
N ALA A 227 5.74 9.47 -11.40
CA ALA A 227 6.65 10.25 -10.56
C ALA A 227 7.84 10.79 -11.36
N ASN A 228 8.52 9.95 -12.13
CA ASN A 228 9.67 10.35 -12.92
C ASN A 228 9.34 11.42 -13.97
N HIS A 229 8.24 11.25 -14.68
CA HIS A 229 7.79 12.26 -15.64
C HIS A 229 7.35 13.55 -14.97
N ALA A 230 6.69 13.48 -13.79
CA ALA A 230 6.32 14.65 -13.02
C ALA A 230 7.57 15.40 -12.49
N ILE A 231 8.62 14.69 -12.06
CA ILE A 231 9.90 15.29 -11.64
C ILE A 231 10.51 16.06 -12.80
N VAL A 232 10.66 15.41 -13.95
CA VAL A 232 11.26 16.04 -15.13
C VAL A 232 10.44 17.25 -15.57
N ASP A 233 9.12 17.18 -15.49
CA ASP A 233 8.22 18.27 -15.80
C ASP A 233 8.37 19.46 -14.87
N ALA A 234 8.42 19.23 -13.56
CA ALA A 234 8.52 20.25 -12.52
C ALA A 234 9.89 20.93 -12.48
N MET A 235 10.98 20.15 -12.77
CA MET A 235 12.33 20.69 -12.73
C MET A 235 12.65 21.59 -13.92
N GLY A 236 12.00 21.40 -15.07
CA GLY A 236 12.15 22.22 -16.27
C GLY A 236 13.57 22.18 -16.86
N VAL A 237 13.74 22.85 -18.00
CA VAL A 237 15.03 22.98 -18.67
C VAL A 237 15.66 24.32 -18.22
N GLN A 238 16.40 24.31 -17.13
CA GLN A 238 17.24 25.44 -16.73
C GLN A 238 18.70 24.97 -16.77
N PRO A 239 19.54 25.52 -17.63
CA PRO A 239 20.96 25.17 -17.64
C PRO A 239 21.58 25.54 -16.29
N ASP A 240 22.59 24.75 -15.87
CA ASP A 240 23.39 24.96 -14.67
C ASP A 240 22.68 24.81 -13.31
N MET A 241 21.49 24.19 -13.28
CA MET A 241 20.77 23.92 -12.03
C MET A 241 21.08 22.53 -11.50
N PHE A 242 21.33 22.43 -10.19
CA PHE A 242 21.37 21.15 -9.49
C PHE A 242 19.95 20.68 -9.21
N VAL A 243 19.59 19.55 -9.74
CA VAL A 243 18.33 18.86 -9.39
C VAL A 243 18.64 17.85 -8.31
N HIS A 244 17.97 17.99 -7.17
CA HIS A 244 18.10 17.06 -6.06
C HIS A 244 16.80 16.29 -5.88
N VAL A 245 16.86 14.98 -6.07
CA VAL A 245 15.74 14.06 -5.81
C VAL A 245 16.03 13.30 -4.53
N ILE A 246 15.07 13.32 -3.60
CA ILE A 246 15.12 12.56 -2.34
C ILE A 246 14.10 11.44 -2.43
N ASP A 247 14.55 10.21 -2.24
CA ASP A 247 13.72 9.01 -2.12
C ASP A 247 13.63 8.58 -0.65
N LEU A 248 12.45 8.68 -0.07
CA LEU A 248 12.19 8.36 1.33
C LEU A 248 11.91 6.86 1.53
N GLY A 249 12.82 5.99 1.16
CA GLY A 249 12.74 4.57 1.44
C GLY A 249 12.43 3.68 0.24
N GLY A 250 12.79 4.13 -0.96
CA GLY A 250 12.71 3.31 -2.16
C GLY A 250 13.52 2.03 -2.06
N SER A 251 12.96 0.96 -2.60
CA SER A 251 13.57 -0.37 -2.63
C SER A 251 13.85 -0.86 -4.06
N ASN A 252 13.65 0.01 -5.06
CA ASN A 252 13.80 -0.36 -6.47
C ASN A 252 14.63 0.66 -7.25
N PRO A 253 15.88 0.35 -7.61
CA PRO A 253 16.73 1.23 -8.41
C PRO A 253 16.24 1.41 -9.85
N ASP A 254 15.39 0.51 -10.38
CA ASP A 254 14.86 0.60 -11.75
C ASP A 254 14.11 1.90 -12.03
N GLN A 255 13.42 2.45 -11.03
CA GLN A 255 12.77 3.75 -11.14
C GLN A 255 13.80 4.83 -11.48
N TRP A 256 14.93 4.83 -10.80
CA TRP A 256 15.97 5.84 -10.92
C TRP A 256 16.83 5.65 -12.18
N LEU A 257 17.02 4.41 -12.63
CA LEU A 257 17.59 4.15 -13.97
C LEU A 257 16.72 4.78 -15.08
N GLN A 258 15.39 4.67 -14.95
CA GLN A 258 14.48 5.30 -15.91
C GLN A 258 14.53 6.82 -15.82
N LEU A 259 14.67 7.40 -14.63
CA LEU A 259 14.84 8.85 -14.45
C LEU A 259 16.11 9.34 -15.14
N LEU A 260 17.25 8.66 -14.95
CA LEU A 260 18.52 8.97 -15.64
C LEU A 260 18.35 8.96 -17.16
N ARG A 261 17.66 7.97 -17.69
CA ARG A 261 17.36 7.88 -19.14
C ARG A 261 16.46 9.02 -19.63
N LEU A 262 15.52 9.48 -18.81
CA LEU A 262 14.70 10.65 -19.14
C LEU A 262 15.53 11.94 -19.14
N PHE A 263 16.44 12.12 -18.18
CA PHE A 263 17.36 13.25 -18.13
C PHE A 263 18.28 13.27 -19.38
N ALA A 264 18.86 12.12 -19.74
CA ALA A 264 19.70 12.00 -20.93
C ALA A 264 18.94 12.36 -22.23
N LYS A 265 17.70 11.89 -22.38
CA LYS A 265 16.86 12.16 -23.56
C LYS A 265 16.53 13.65 -23.73
N GLN A 266 16.41 14.39 -22.65
CA GLN A 266 16.09 15.82 -22.70
C GLN A 266 17.33 16.69 -22.91
N SER A 267 18.51 16.07 -23.02
CA SER A 267 19.82 16.79 -23.14
C SER A 267 19.98 17.87 -22.07
N LEU A 268 19.48 17.56 -20.85
CA LEU A 268 19.57 18.46 -19.72
C LEU A 268 21.02 18.49 -19.24
N ASN A 269 21.70 19.61 -19.44
CA ASN A 269 23.05 19.86 -18.92
C ASN A 269 23.00 20.13 -17.39
N GLN A 270 22.17 19.34 -16.69
CA GLN A 270 21.90 19.49 -15.26
C GLN A 270 22.62 18.40 -14.48
N MET A 271 23.10 18.73 -13.31
CA MET A 271 23.60 17.74 -12.35
C MET A 271 22.41 17.15 -11.58
N LEU A 272 22.23 15.84 -11.65
CA LEU A 272 21.24 15.12 -10.86
C LEU A 272 21.89 14.57 -9.59
N ARG A 273 21.39 14.99 -8.44
CA ARG A 273 21.72 14.39 -7.15
C ARG A 273 20.55 13.54 -6.69
N LEU A 274 20.83 12.30 -6.32
CA LEU A 274 19.84 11.39 -5.77
C LEU A 274 20.22 11.00 -4.35
N THR A 275 19.38 11.36 -3.37
CA THR A 275 19.49 10.88 -1.98
C THR A 275 18.48 9.75 -1.79
N VAL A 276 18.97 8.59 -1.33
CA VAL A 276 18.10 7.43 -1.04
C VAL A 276 18.22 7.07 0.44
N VAL A 277 17.08 7.06 1.11
CA VAL A 277 16.95 6.61 2.51
C VAL A 277 16.60 5.13 2.53
N ASN A 278 17.48 4.28 3.03
CA ASN A 278 17.22 2.84 3.17
C ASN A 278 18.09 2.27 4.30
N GLU A 279 17.58 1.30 5.07
CA GLU A 279 18.32 0.68 6.17
C GLU A 279 19.40 -0.31 5.71
N GLN A 280 19.31 -0.81 4.46
CA GLN A 280 20.16 -1.88 3.95
C GLN A 280 21.39 -1.35 3.24
N GLU A 281 22.54 -1.59 3.85
CA GLU A 281 23.82 -1.15 3.30
C GLU A 281 24.13 -1.79 1.94
N GLU A 282 23.87 -3.09 1.80
CA GLU A 282 24.07 -3.83 0.54
C GLU A 282 23.24 -3.23 -0.59
N PHE A 283 21.95 -2.95 -0.33
CA PHE A 283 21.10 -2.29 -1.31
C PHE A 283 21.62 -0.92 -1.73
N LEU A 284 22.06 -0.11 -0.77
CA LEU A 284 22.62 1.23 -1.05
C LEU A 284 23.92 1.15 -1.86
N SER A 285 24.77 0.16 -1.56
CA SER A 285 26.01 -0.09 -2.31
C SER A 285 25.72 -0.50 -3.75
N ASP A 286 24.87 -1.51 -3.94
CA ASP A 286 24.46 -2.01 -5.27
C ASP A 286 23.80 -0.90 -6.11
N ALA A 287 22.93 -0.11 -5.48
CA ALA A 287 22.26 1.02 -6.14
C ALA A 287 23.27 2.11 -6.54
N THR A 288 24.26 2.39 -5.69
CA THR A 288 25.32 3.36 -6.00
C THR A 288 26.10 2.94 -7.24
N GLU A 289 26.54 1.69 -7.27
CA GLU A 289 27.34 1.14 -8.37
C GLU A 289 26.54 1.13 -9.68
N LEU A 290 25.32 0.59 -9.63
CA LEU A 290 24.44 0.47 -10.79
C LEU A 290 24.05 1.83 -11.39
N LEU A 291 23.64 2.78 -10.54
CA LEU A 291 23.17 4.09 -11.00
C LEU A 291 24.32 4.97 -11.49
N THR A 292 25.50 4.89 -10.84
CA THR A 292 26.68 5.63 -11.28
C THR A 292 27.16 5.13 -12.65
N ALA A 293 27.25 3.82 -12.83
CA ALA A 293 27.64 3.23 -14.12
C ALA A 293 26.66 3.61 -15.26
N GLU A 294 25.36 3.61 -14.99
CA GLU A 294 24.35 4.01 -16.00
C GLU A 294 24.45 5.52 -16.30
N ALA A 295 24.67 6.36 -15.29
CA ALA A 295 24.84 7.80 -15.48
C ALA A 295 26.06 8.12 -16.34
N GLU A 296 27.19 7.47 -16.08
CA GLU A 296 28.42 7.58 -16.89
C GLU A 296 28.17 7.14 -18.35
N ARG A 297 27.50 5.98 -18.53
CA ARG A 297 27.15 5.47 -19.86
C ARG A 297 26.25 6.44 -20.65
N LEU A 298 25.37 7.17 -19.95
CA LEU A 298 24.44 8.13 -20.54
C LEU A 298 25.05 9.55 -20.69
N GLY A 299 26.20 9.82 -20.10
CA GLY A 299 26.80 11.15 -20.05
C GLY A 299 26.00 12.14 -19.18
N VAL A 300 25.27 11.66 -18.17
CA VAL A 300 24.52 12.48 -17.22
C VAL A 300 25.39 12.79 -16.01
N GLY A 301 25.52 14.07 -15.65
CA GLY A 301 26.17 14.47 -14.40
C GLY A 301 25.35 13.95 -13.20
N PHE A 302 25.94 13.06 -12.40
CA PHE A 302 25.21 12.36 -11.34
C PHE A 302 25.99 12.31 -10.03
N LEU A 303 25.28 12.43 -8.92
CA LEU A 303 25.78 12.26 -7.57
C LEU A 303 24.82 11.44 -6.73
N PHE A 304 25.25 10.28 -6.25
CA PHE A 304 24.47 9.45 -5.33
C PHE A 304 24.82 9.80 -3.87
N HIS A 305 23.79 9.91 -3.02
CA HIS A 305 23.92 10.19 -1.59
C HIS A 305 23.12 9.15 -0.78
N PRO A 306 23.77 8.07 -0.31
CA PRO A 306 23.09 7.07 0.53
C PRO A 306 22.86 7.62 1.94
N VAL A 307 21.64 7.41 2.48
CA VAL A 307 21.31 7.69 3.87
C VAL A 307 20.85 6.38 4.52
N ARG A 308 21.75 5.78 5.31
CA ARG A 308 21.52 4.49 5.94
C ARG A 308 20.65 4.62 7.18
N LEU A 309 19.34 4.72 6.98
CA LEU A 309 18.33 4.83 8.03
C LEU A 309 17.05 4.13 7.57
N HIS A 310 16.31 3.56 8.51
CA HIS A 310 14.88 3.30 8.30
C HIS A 310 14.11 4.63 8.44
N ILE A 311 13.02 4.79 7.70
CA ILE A 311 12.24 6.05 7.74
C ILE A 311 11.79 6.42 9.16
N ASP A 312 11.49 5.43 9.99
CA ASP A 312 11.13 5.63 11.41
C ASP A 312 12.26 6.28 12.23
N GLN A 313 13.50 6.20 11.75
CA GLN A 313 14.69 6.76 12.41
C GLN A 313 15.07 8.14 11.85
N LEU A 314 14.41 8.60 10.79
CA LEU A 314 14.63 9.92 10.22
C LEU A 314 14.05 11.00 11.13
N LEU A 315 14.81 11.40 12.14
CA LEU A 315 14.41 12.38 13.16
C LEU A 315 14.56 13.83 12.70
N SER A 316 15.36 14.07 11.68
CA SER A 316 15.61 15.40 11.14
C SER A 316 15.87 15.34 9.64
N VAL A 317 15.26 16.25 8.91
CA VAL A 317 15.47 16.43 7.47
C VAL A 317 16.88 16.90 7.12
N SER A 318 17.68 17.35 8.10
CA SER A 318 19.09 17.71 7.88
C SER A 318 19.94 16.54 7.40
N ALA A 319 19.57 15.29 7.78
CA ALA A 319 20.24 14.07 7.32
C ALA A 319 20.11 13.87 5.78
N LEU A 320 19.11 14.49 5.15
CA LEU A 320 18.89 14.42 3.70
C LEU A 320 19.91 15.26 2.90
N GLY A 321 20.69 16.09 3.58
CA GLY A 321 21.82 16.82 3.01
C GLY A 321 21.44 17.85 1.95
N VAL A 322 20.25 18.46 2.03
CA VAL A 322 19.78 19.49 1.10
C VAL A 322 20.66 20.73 1.18
N ARG A 323 21.03 21.27 0.02
CA ARG A 323 21.87 22.47 -0.11
C ARG A 323 21.06 23.64 -0.66
N SER A 324 21.44 24.86 -0.29
CA SER A 324 20.82 26.05 -0.84
C SER A 324 21.04 26.14 -2.35
N GLY A 325 20.00 26.47 -3.10
CA GLY A 325 20.03 26.62 -4.56
C GLY A 325 19.76 25.35 -5.35
N GLU A 326 19.59 24.19 -4.69
CA GLU A 326 19.13 22.96 -5.37
C GLU A 326 17.63 23.03 -5.68
N ALA A 327 17.24 22.58 -6.88
CA ALA A 327 15.83 22.33 -7.21
C ALA A 327 15.43 20.98 -6.63
N LEU A 328 14.60 21.01 -5.58
CA LEU A 328 14.30 19.84 -4.77
C LEU A 328 13.02 19.14 -5.20
N ALA A 329 13.09 17.81 -5.41
CA ALA A 329 11.94 16.91 -5.44
C ALA A 329 12.04 15.88 -4.33
N VAL A 330 10.92 15.55 -3.70
CA VAL A 330 10.83 14.50 -2.68
C VAL A 330 9.86 13.44 -3.17
N VAL A 331 10.25 12.17 -3.08
CA VAL A 331 9.42 11.01 -3.44
C VAL A 331 9.26 10.11 -2.23
N SER A 332 8.03 9.75 -1.92
CA SER A 332 7.70 8.77 -0.90
C SER A 332 6.83 7.68 -1.52
N THR A 333 7.31 6.45 -1.47
CA THR A 333 6.58 5.28 -1.99
C THR A 333 6.39 4.27 -0.88
N LEU A 334 5.14 4.10 -0.42
CA LEU A 334 4.72 3.14 0.62
C LEU A 334 5.49 3.31 1.95
N GLN A 335 5.71 4.54 2.39
CA GLN A 335 6.48 4.82 3.61
C GLN A 335 5.70 5.58 4.67
N LEU A 336 4.85 6.53 4.27
CA LEU A 336 4.25 7.47 5.22
C LEU A 336 3.20 6.81 6.12
N HIS A 337 2.47 5.81 5.62
CA HIS A 337 1.45 5.10 6.40
C HIS A 337 2.02 4.45 7.67
N ARG A 338 3.28 4.03 7.67
CA ARG A 338 3.95 3.42 8.84
C ARG A 338 4.21 4.43 9.95
N LEU A 339 4.40 5.69 9.59
CA LEU A 339 4.66 6.79 10.54
C LEU A 339 3.38 7.28 11.24
N LEU A 340 2.21 6.76 10.86
CA LEU A 340 0.93 7.06 11.52
C LEU A 340 0.77 6.35 12.87
N ALA A 341 1.60 5.36 13.17
CA ALA A 341 1.55 4.62 14.42
C ALA A 341 2.10 5.40 15.62
N ASP A 342 3.02 6.33 15.37
CA ASP A 342 3.69 7.11 16.40
C ASP A 342 2.96 8.44 16.60
N GLU A 343 2.19 8.54 17.69
CA GLU A 343 1.44 9.73 18.06
C GLU A 343 2.10 10.44 19.25
N PHE A 344 2.17 11.75 19.21
CA PHE A 344 2.66 12.59 20.31
C PHE A 344 1.79 13.84 20.47
N ALA A 345 1.79 14.39 21.70
CA ALA A 345 1.05 15.62 21.98
C ALA A 345 1.68 16.80 21.25
N GLU A 346 0.88 17.51 20.44
CA GLU A 346 1.33 18.76 19.84
C GLU A 346 1.49 19.82 20.97
N VAL A 347 2.71 20.35 21.10
CA VAL A 347 2.95 21.49 22.00
C VAL A 347 2.30 22.71 21.35
N ALA A 348 1.10 23.06 21.81
CA ALA A 348 0.45 24.28 21.35
C ALA A 348 1.38 25.47 21.62
N PRO A 349 1.59 26.38 20.66
CA PRO A 349 2.32 27.60 20.92
C PRO A 349 1.64 28.34 22.07
N SER A 350 2.44 28.78 23.04
CA SER A 350 1.92 29.52 24.21
C SER A 350 1.02 30.66 23.72
N PRO A 351 -0.20 30.81 24.27
CA PRO A 351 -1.11 31.85 23.82
C PRO A 351 -0.42 33.21 23.97
N PRO A 352 -0.57 34.11 23.00
CA PRO A 352 0.03 35.44 23.10
C PRO A 352 -0.45 36.10 24.37
N HIS A 353 0.47 36.55 25.20
CA HIS A 353 0.14 37.36 26.37
C HIS A 353 -0.45 38.68 25.86
N ASP A 354 -1.69 38.96 26.26
CA ASP A 354 -2.25 40.28 26.08
C ASP A 354 -1.37 41.33 26.81
N ARG A 355 -1.16 42.49 26.18
CA ARG A 355 -0.34 43.58 26.71
C ARG A 355 -0.73 44.06 28.13
N LYS A 356 -1.77 43.49 28.73
CA LYS A 356 -2.28 43.78 30.08
C LYS A 356 -2.18 42.62 31.07
N GLY A 357 -1.46 41.56 30.79
CA GLY A 357 -1.17 40.49 31.75
C GLY A 357 -2.37 39.67 32.23
N LYS A 358 -3.56 39.81 31.60
CA LYS A 358 -4.70 38.95 31.92
C LYS A 358 -4.64 37.69 31.04
N LYS A 359 -4.56 36.51 31.68
CA LYS A 359 -4.78 35.22 31.01
C LYS A 359 -6.19 35.22 30.44
N VAL A 360 -6.29 35.28 29.10
CA VAL A 360 -7.54 34.97 28.42
C VAL A 360 -7.81 33.49 28.72
N GLN A 361 -8.98 33.18 29.29
CA GLN A 361 -9.42 31.80 29.47
C GLN A 361 -9.48 31.15 28.08
N ALA A 362 -8.41 30.45 27.73
CA ALA A 362 -8.43 29.54 26.60
C ALA A 362 -9.46 28.46 26.95
N HIS A 363 -10.54 28.38 26.19
CA HIS A 363 -11.36 27.16 26.12
C HIS A 363 -10.37 26.01 25.97
N ALA A 364 -10.53 24.95 26.76
CA ALA A 364 -9.65 23.80 26.79
C ALA A 364 -9.34 23.39 25.35
N ALA A 365 -8.15 23.79 24.88
CA ALA A 365 -7.67 23.38 23.58
C ALA A 365 -7.57 21.86 23.64
N GLN A 366 -8.44 21.17 22.92
CA GLN A 366 -8.28 19.75 22.72
C GLN A 366 -6.84 19.53 22.26
N GLN A 367 -6.05 18.85 23.07
CA GLN A 367 -4.69 18.45 22.69
C GLN A 367 -4.82 17.66 21.38
N ARG A 368 -4.44 18.30 20.28
CA ARG A 368 -4.35 17.61 19.00
C ARG A 368 -3.15 16.69 19.09
N THR A 369 -3.38 15.41 18.92
CA THR A 369 -2.31 14.46 18.71
C THR A 369 -1.80 14.65 17.28
N MET A 370 -0.48 14.72 17.14
CA MET A 370 0.21 14.82 15.86
C MET A 370 0.93 13.50 15.62
N THR A 371 0.80 12.94 14.42
CA THR A 371 1.56 11.75 14.06
C THR A 371 2.96 12.11 13.58
N ARG A 372 3.86 11.12 13.58
CA ARG A 372 5.20 11.31 13.03
C ARG A 372 5.17 11.62 11.53
N ALA A 373 4.20 11.08 10.79
CA ALA A 373 3.98 11.45 9.39
C ALA A 373 3.69 12.96 9.25
N ASP A 374 2.81 13.51 10.09
CA ASP A 374 2.47 14.93 10.07
C ASP A 374 3.69 15.81 10.38
N ALA A 375 4.53 15.39 11.35
CA ALA A 375 5.77 16.09 11.69
C ALA A 375 6.75 16.10 10.51
N LEU A 376 7.02 14.92 9.92
CA LEU A 376 7.90 14.80 8.77
C LEU A 376 7.42 15.65 7.59
N LEU A 377 6.14 15.66 7.30
CA LEU A 377 5.58 16.49 6.22
C LEU A 377 5.80 17.99 6.48
N ARG A 378 5.64 18.47 7.72
CA ARG A 378 5.94 19.87 8.10
C ARG A 378 7.43 20.19 7.94
N ASP A 379 8.31 19.28 8.33
CA ASP A 379 9.76 19.46 8.18
C ASP A 379 10.18 19.48 6.70
N LEU A 380 9.63 18.59 5.89
CA LEU A 380 9.84 18.58 4.43
C LEU A 380 9.34 19.88 3.79
N ARG A 381 8.22 20.44 4.27
CA ARG A 381 7.70 21.72 3.80
C ARG A 381 8.70 22.86 3.99
N GLN A 382 9.47 22.87 5.10
CA GLN A 382 10.48 23.89 5.37
C GLN A 382 11.64 23.88 4.34
N LEU A 383 11.90 22.72 3.71
CA LEU A 383 12.89 22.61 2.63
C LEU A 383 12.42 23.25 1.33
N SER A 384 11.15 23.71 1.26
CA SER A 384 10.53 24.33 0.10
C SER A 384 10.70 23.53 -1.20
N PRO A 385 10.34 22.23 -1.22
CA PRO A 385 10.47 21.40 -2.42
C PRO A 385 9.58 21.96 -3.55
N LYS A 386 10.10 21.93 -4.78
CA LYS A 386 9.31 22.26 -5.99
C LYS A 386 8.24 21.21 -6.24
N LEU A 387 8.55 19.95 -5.91
CA LEU A 387 7.65 18.83 -6.09
C LEU A 387 7.79 17.83 -4.94
N VAL A 388 6.67 17.37 -4.42
CA VAL A 388 6.59 16.17 -3.57
C VAL A 388 5.66 15.17 -4.27
N VAL A 389 6.09 13.92 -4.41
CA VAL A 389 5.28 12.83 -4.95
C VAL A 389 5.05 11.80 -3.86
N VAL A 390 3.80 11.53 -3.56
CA VAL A 390 3.39 10.52 -2.58
C VAL A 390 2.65 9.40 -3.30
N THR A 391 3.12 8.17 -3.13
CA THR A 391 2.48 6.95 -3.61
C THR A 391 2.13 6.09 -2.41
N GLU A 392 0.83 5.80 -2.22
CA GLU A 392 0.33 4.97 -1.13
C GLU A 392 -0.73 3.98 -1.62
N GLN A 393 -0.96 2.93 -0.83
CA GLN A 393 -2.06 1.99 -1.06
C GLN A 393 -3.39 2.70 -0.84
N GLU A 394 -4.33 2.57 -1.78
CA GLU A 394 -5.67 3.16 -1.66
C GLU A 394 -6.56 2.24 -0.81
N ALA A 395 -6.29 2.21 0.49
CA ALA A 395 -6.93 1.33 1.44
C ALA A 395 -7.19 2.05 2.78
N ASN A 396 -8.17 1.59 3.55
CA ASN A 396 -8.46 2.12 4.88
C ASN A 396 -8.14 1.08 5.95
N HIS A 397 -6.85 0.97 6.31
CA HIS A 397 -6.37 0.06 7.35
C HIS A 397 -6.04 0.78 8.66
N ASN A 398 -6.16 2.12 8.71
CA ASN A 398 -5.94 2.91 9.92
C ASN A 398 -7.15 2.92 10.86
N GLY A 399 -8.35 2.57 10.40
CA GLY A 399 -9.58 2.58 11.19
C GLY A 399 -9.46 1.80 12.50
N ALA A 400 -10.14 2.29 13.56
CA ALA A 400 -10.14 1.67 14.88
C ALA A 400 -11.05 0.42 14.93
N ASP A 401 -12.16 0.40 14.19
CA ASP A 401 -13.07 -0.74 14.16
C ASP A 401 -12.41 -1.95 13.51
N PHE A 402 -12.32 -3.05 14.27
CA PHE A 402 -11.65 -4.26 13.81
C PHE A 402 -12.37 -4.93 12.64
N ARG A 403 -13.70 -5.01 12.67
CA ARG A 403 -14.47 -5.71 11.62
C ARG A 403 -14.42 -4.95 10.30
N GLU A 404 -14.49 -3.62 10.36
CA GLU A 404 -14.36 -2.78 9.18
C GLU A 404 -12.95 -2.87 8.60
N ARG A 405 -11.94 -2.76 9.44
CA ARG A 405 -10.52 -2.89 9.05
C ARG A 405 -10.24 -4.27 8.43
N PHE A 406 -10.73 -5.35 9.04
CA PHE A 406 -10.60 -6.71 8.52
C PHE A 406 -11.24 -6.85 7.13
N ARG A 407 -12.46 -6.33 6.96
CA ARG A 407 -13.18 -6.38 5.67
C ARG A 407 -12.41 -5.61 4.59
N ASN A 408 -11.91 -4.43 4.90
CA ASN A 408 -11.13 -3.63 3.99
C ASN A 408 -9.82 -4.33 3.60
N ALA A 409 -9.12 -4.92 4.56
CA ALA A 409 -7.90 -5.67 4.31
C ALA A 409 -8.15 -6.91 3.43
N LEU A 410 -9.16 -7.71 3.75
CA LEU A 410 -9.47 -8.92 2.96
C LEU A 410 -9.78 -8.58 1.50
N GLY A 411 -10.58 -7.54 1.26
CA GLY A 411 -10.88 -7.09 -0.11
C GLY A 411 -9.66 -6.54 -0.84
N TYR A 412 -8.85 -5.71 -0.18
CA TYR A 412 -7.66 -5.12 -0.77
C TYR A 412 -6.59 -6.17 -1.12
N TYR A 413 -6.22 -7.01 -0.13
CA TYR A 413 -5.19 -8.03 -0.35
C TYR A 413 -5.66 -9.13 -1.30
N GLY A 414 -6.97 -9.42 -1.36
CA GLY A 414 -7.52 -10.32 -2.39
C GLY A 414 -7.20 -9.82 -3.79
N ALA A 415 -7.48 -8.55 -4.07
CA ALA A 415 -7.16 -7.96 -5.38
C ALA A 415 -5.64 -7.87 -5.63
N LEU A 416 -4.83 -7.70 -4.58
CA LEU A 416 -3.37 -7.63 -4.70
C LEU A 416 -2.74 -9.00 -4.98
N PHE A 417 -3.21 -10.07 -4.34
CA PHE A 417 -2.79 -11.44 -4.62
C PHE A 417 -3.11 -11.85 -6.06
N ASP A 418 -4.31 -11.52 -6.53
CA ASP A 418 -4.68 -11.73 -7.93
C ASP A 418 -3.77 -10.96 -8.91
N ALA A 419 -3.44 -9.71 -8.58
CA ALA A 419 -2.55 -8.90 -9.41
C ALA A 419 -1.13 -9.45 -9.49
N LEU A 420 -0.62 -10.00 -8.39
CA LEU A 420 0.68 -10.66 -8.37
C LEU A 420 0.66 -11.96 -9.16
N GLU A 421 -0.40 -12.76 -9.08
CA GLU A 421 -0.56 -13.98 -9.88
C GLU A 421 -0.51 -13.66 -11.38
N GLU A 422 -1.25 -12.64 -11.82
CA GLU A 422 -1.24 -12.18 -13.22
C GLU A 422 0.14 -11.69 -13.68
N SER A 423 0.99 -11.25 -12.76
CA SER A 423 2.32 -10.70 -13.08
C SER A 423 3.37 -11.78 -13.32
N VAL A 424 3.20 -12.97 -12.75
CA VAL A 424 4.18 -14.07 -12.78
C VAL A 424 4.67 -14.41 -14.19
N PRO A 425 3.81 -14.63 -15.20
CA PRO A 425 4.27 -15.03 -16.53
C PRO A 425 5.22 -14.04 -17.21
N ALA A 426 5.13 -12.77 -16.82
CA ALA A 426 5.87 -11.70 -17.48
C ALA A 426 7.07 -11.19 -16.66
N ARG A 427 7.13 -11.44 -15.32
CA ARG A 427 8.01 -10.67 -14.43
C ARG A 427 8.64 -11.42 -13.27
N GLY A 428 8.36 -12.69 -13.10
CA GLY A 428 8.89 -13.45 -12.00
C GLY A 428 8.55 -14.92 -12.09
N SER A 429 8.89 -15.66 -11.05
CA SER A 429 8.54 -17.06 -10.88
C SER A 429 7.45 -17.21 -9.82
N ALA A 430 6.81 -18.38 -9.79
CA ALA A 430 5.88 -18.73 -8.71
C ALA A 430 6.56 -18.72 -7.33
N GLU A 431 7.85 -19.07 -7.27
CA GLU A 431 8.65 -19.04 -6.04
C GLU A 431 8.88 -17.60 -5.55
N GLU A 432 9.22 -16.68 -6.44
CA GLU A 432 9.40 -15.26 -6.11
C GLU A 432 8.10 -14.65 -5.64
N ARG A 433 6.98 -14.95 -6.30
CA ARG A 433 5.65 -14.56 -5.85
C ARG A 433 5.34 -15.11 -4.46
N ALA A 434 5.56 -16.40 -4.23
CA ALA A 434 5.36 -17.04 -2.92
C ALA A 434 6.25 -16.40 -1.84
N GLY A 435 7.49 -16.02 -2.19
CA GLY A 435 8.38 -15.26 -1.33
C GLY A 435 7.80 -13.90 -0.94
N VAL A 436 7.25 -13.15 -1.89
CA VAL A 436 6.57 -11.86 -1.64
C VAL A 436 5.34 -12.06 -0.76
N GLU A 437 4.47 -13.02 -1.09
CA GLU A 437 3.26 -13.29 -0.33
C GLU A 437 3.57 -13.69 1.12
N ARG A 438 4.57 -14.56 1.33
CA ARG A 438 4.95 -15.08 2.66
C ARG A 438 5.73 -14.07 3.50
N CYS A 439 6.75 -13.42 2.93
CA CYS A 439 7.69 -12.61 3.70
C CYS A 439 7.30 -11.13 3.78
N LEU A 440 6.40 -10.66 2.93
CA LEU A 440 5.93 -9.27 2.93
C LEU A 440 4.42 -9.19 3.22
N LEU A 441 3.57 -9.68 2.31
CA LEU A 441 2.13 -9.42 2.41
C LEU A 441 1.49 -10.12 3.61
N ARG A 442 1.93 -11.31 3.98
CA ARG A 442 1.47 -11.98 5.21
C ARG A 442 1.81 -11.18 6.46
N GLU A 443 3.00 -10.60 6.53
CA GLU A 443 3.40 -9.78 7.68
C GLU A 443 2.59 -8.48 7.77
N GLU A 444 2.28 -7.85 6.63
CA GLU A 444 1.36 -6.70 6.56
C GLU A 444 -0.04 -7.10 7.03
N ILE A 445 -0.58 -8.23 6.55
CA ILE A 445 -1.89 -8.75 6.98
C ILE A 445 -1.90 -9.05 8.49
N ARG A 446 -0.85 -9.69 9.03
CA ARG A 446 -0.68 -9.93 10.47
C ARG A 446 -0.66 -8.62 11.26
N ASP A 447 0.06 -7.62 10.77
CA ASP A 447 0.12 -6.31 11.40
C ASP A 447 -1.26 -5.64 11.46
N ILE A 448 -1.99 -5.62 10.35
CA ILE A 448 -3.32 -4.99 10.24
C ILE A 448 -4.37 -5.70 11.09
N VAL A 449 -4.36 -7.04 11.08
CA VAL A 449 -5.41 -7.86 11.68
C VAL A 449 -5.13 -8.19 13.15
N ALA A 450 -3.88 -8.57 13.47
CA ALA A 450 -3.55 -9.06 14.80
C ALA A 450 -3.12 -7.96 15.77
N ARG A 451 -2.55 -6.86 15.29
CA ARG A 451 -2.00 -5.81 16.15
C ARG A 451 -2.96 -4.63 16.33
N ASP A 452 -2.85 -3.97 17.48
CA ASP A 452 -3.58 -2.74 17.82
C ASP A 452 -2.64 -1.67 18.41
N GLY A 453 -3.14 -0.45 18.53
CA GLY A 453 -2.40 0.67 19.10
C GLY A 453 -1.09 0.95 18.35
N ALA A 454 -0.06 1.37 19.05
CA ALA A 454 1.27 1.70 18.50
C ALA A 454 2.01 0.48 17.91
N LEU A 455 1.58 -0.73 18.22
CA LEU A 455 2.18 -1.96 17.67
C LEU A 455 1.77 -2.21 16.21
N ARG A 456 0.64 -1.64 15.77
CA ARG A 456 0.19 -1.73 14.39
C ARG A 456 0.86 -0.64 13.57
N ARG A 457 1.72 -1.03 12.64
CA ARG A 457 2.50 -0.12 11.78
C ARG A 457 1.89 0.07 10.41
N GLU A 458 1.23 -0.95 9.86
CA GLU A 458 0.57 -0.90 8.56
C GLU A 458 -0.78 -0.19 8.68
N ARG A 459 -0.75 1.14 8.55
CA ARG A 459 -1.90 2.06 8.76
C ARG A 459 -2.26 2.81 7.50
N HIS A 460 -2.51 2.06 6.43
CA HIS A 460 -2.87 2.67 5.15
C HIS A 460 -4.10 3.56 5.28
N GLU A 461 -4.02 4.72 4.65
CA GLU A 461 -5.11 5.69 4.52
C GLU A 461 -5.38 5.96 3.06
N THR A 462 -6.63 6.31 2.73
CA THR A 462 -7.02 6.68 1.37
C THR A 462 -6.44 8.05 0.98
N MET A 463 -6.42 8.34 -0.33
CA MET A 463 -6.01 9.63 -0.89
C MET A 463 -6.67 10.82 -0.20
N HIS A 464 -7.92 10.68 0.22
CA HIS A 464 -8.66 11.74 0.90
C HIS A 464 -7.96 12.17 2.20
N TRP A 465 -7.51 11.22 3.01
CA TRP A 465 -6.82 11.50 4.26
C TRP A 465 -5.40 12.02 4.02
N TRP A 466 -4.69 11.47 3.02
CA TRP A 466 -3.38 11.99 2.64
C TRP A 466 -3.46 13.44 2.14
N ALA A 467 -4.48 13.77 1.34
CA ALA A 467 -4.71 15.14 0.90
C ALA A 467 -4.94 16.10 2.08
N ALA A 468 -5.72 15.68 3.08
CA ALA A 468 -5.94 16.49 4.28
C ALA A 468 -4.65 16.70 5.10
N ARG A 469 -3.77 15.68 5.20
CA ARG A 469 -2.48 15.80 5.89
C ARG A 469 -1.52 16.72 5.14
N MET A 470 -1.46 16.60 3.82
CA MET A 470 -0.63 17.46 2.98
C MET A 470 -1.05 18.92 3.08
N ASP A 471 -2.35 19.20 3.01
CA ASP A 471 -2.90 20.55 3.19
C ASP A 471 -2.56 21.12 4.58
N ALA A 472 -2.76 20.32 5.64
CA ALA A 472 -2.42 20.70 7.01
C ALA A 472 -0.91 20.94 7.22
N ALA A 473 -0.04 20.32 6.42
CA ALA A 473 1.40 20.54 6.42
C ALA A 473 1.84 21.74 5.58
N GLY A 474 0.93 22.41 4.84
CA GLY A 474 1.21 23.58 4.01
C GLY A 474 1.64 23.23 2.59
N PHE A 475 1.12 22.13 2.03
CA PHE A 475 1.28 21.78 0.63
C PHE A 475 -0.03 22.01 -0.14
N ALA A 476 0.08 22.39 -1.40
CA ALA A 476 -1.04 22.43 -2.34
C ALA A 476 -0.82 21.39 -3.46
N PRO A 477 -1.91 20.85 -4.03
CA PRO A 477 -1.79 19.94 -5.18
C PRO A 477 -1.03 20.61 -6.33
N GLU A 478 -0.07 19.90 -6.90
CA GLU A 478 0.68 20.35 -8.08
C GLU A 478 0.12 19.70 -9.35
N ALA A 479 -0.21 20.53 -10.32
CA ALA A 479 -0.81 20.05 -11.56
C ALA A 479 0.23 19.30 -12.42
N VAL A 480 -0.12 18.11 -12.84
CA VAL A 480 0.68 17.29 -13.76
C VAL A 480 0.12 17.45 -15.18
N ARG A 481 0.99 17.73 -16.14
CA ARG A 481 0.59 17.88 -17.56
C ARG A 481 0.00 16.58 -18.11
N ASN A 482 -0.96 16.69 -19.04
CA ASN A 482 -1.61 15.53 -19.65
C ASN A 482 -0.61 14.59 -20.33
N GLY A 483 0.45 15.13 -20.95
CA GLY A 483 1.52 14.32 -21.55
C GLY A 483 2.21 13.37 -20.57
N VAL A 484 2.41 13.79 -19.32
CA VAL A 484 2.96 12.95 -18.24
C VAL A 484 2.03 11.77 -17.95
N VAL A 485 0.73 12.04 -17.81
CA VAL A 485 -0.27 11.00 -17.53
C VAL A 485 -0.37 10.02 -18.70
N THR A 486 -0.32 10.53 -19.94
CA THR A 486 -0.30 9.69 -21.14
C THR A 486 0.92 8.76 -21.17
N GLN A 487 2.12 9.24 -20.84
CA GLN A 487 3.32 8.41 -20.76
C GLN A 487 3.20 7.31 -19.68
N ALA A 488 2.68 7.64 -18.52
CA ALA A 488 2.43 6.66 -17.46
C ALA A 488 1.37 5.61 -17.89
N ALA A 489 0.33 6.05 -18.60
CA ALA A 489 -0.70 5.16 -19.14
C ALA A 489 -0.14 4.22 -20.24
N MET A 490 0.68 4.73 -21.15
CA MET A 490 1.40 3.90 -22.14
C MET A 490 2.28 2.86 -21.45
N ARG A 491 2.95 3.26 -20.36
CA ARG A 491 3.75 2.32 -19.58
C ARG A 491 2.91 1.23 -18.94
N ALA A 492 1.69 1.54 -18.48
CA ALA A 492 0.76 0.54 -17.97
C ALA A 492 0.40 -0.51 -19.05
N GLN A 493 0.16 -0.08 -20.29
CA GLN A 493 -0.12 -0.99 -21.42
C GLN A 493 1.06 -1.91 -21.73
N GLU A 494 2.29 -1.36 -21.77
CA GLU A 494 3.50 -2.15 -22.01
C GLU A 494 3.72 -3.22 -20.95
N LEU A 495 3.31 -2.92 -19.70
CA LEU A 495 3.54 -3.80 -18.57
C LEU A 495 2.63 -5.01 -18.55
N LEU A 496 1.35 -4.82 -18.91
CA LEU A 496 0.34 -5.87 -18.89
C LEU A 496 -0.64 -5.64 -20.07
N PRO A 497 -0.38 -6.25 -21.22
CA PRO A 497 -1.32 -6.22 -22.33
C PRO A 497 -2.61 -6.94 -21.92
N GLY A 498 -3.73 -6.24 -21.92
CA GLY A 498 -5.05 -6.81 -21.56
C GLY A 498 -6.00 -5.80 -20.93
N GLY A 499 -5.54 -4.57 -20.64
CA GLY A 499 -6.43 -3.48 -20.21
C GLY A 499 -6.97 -3.60 -18.77
N ALA A 500 -6.40 -4.51 -17.97
CA ALA A 500 -6.83 -4.67 -16.57
C ALA A 500 -6.48 -3.47 -15.68
N TYR A 501 -5.50 -2.66 -16.10
CA TYR A 501 -4.97 -1.53 -15.33
C TYR A 501 -5.28 -0.20 -15.99
N THR A 502 -5.84 0.73 -15.23
CA THR A 502 -6.16 2.07 -15.71
C THR A 502 -5.69 3.15 -14.73
N ILE A 503 -5.39 4.34 -15.25
CA ILE A 503 -5.08 5.52 -14.45
C ILE A 503 -6.25 6.49 -14.60
N SER A 504 -6.78 6.98 -13.49
CA SER A 504 -7.79 8.02 -13.47
C SER A 504 -7.28 9.22 -12.69
N ARG A 505 -7.37 10.40 -13.31
CA ARG A 505 -7.11 11.67 -12.63
C ARG A 505 -8.32 12.04 -11.78
N VAL A 506 -8.09 12.28 -10.49
CA VAL A 506 -9.12 12.72 -9.54
C VAL A 506 -9.21 14.25 -9.52
N ASN A 507 -8.04 14.90 -9.47
CA ASN A 507 -7.91 16.36 -9.53
C ASN A 507 -6.58 16.75 -10.18
N ALA A 508 -6.16 18.00 -10.08
CA ALA A 508 -4.98 18.53 -10.74
C ALA A 508 -3.69 17.70 -10.50
N GLY A 509 -3.48 17.23 -9.27
CA GLY A 509 -2.28 16.50 -8.86
C GLY A 509 -2.53 15.11 -8.29
N CYS A 510 -3.75 14.57 -8.31
CA CYS A 510 -4.08 13.30 -7.69
C CYS A 510 -4.60 12.28 -8.70
N PHE A 511 -4.10 11.05 -8.62
CA PHE A 511 -4.38 9.96 -9.55
C PHE A 511 -4.64 8.67 -8.79
N PHE A 512 -5.60 7.89 -9.27
CA PHE A 512 -5.76 6.50 -8.87
C PHE A 512 -5.26 5.57 -9.95
N ILE A 513 -4.62 4.50 -9.52
CA ILE A 513 -4.26 3.37 -10.37
C ILE A 513 -5.21 2.23 -10.01
N TYR A 514 -6.03 1.84 -10.99
CA TYR A 514 -7.06 0.83 -10.83
C TYR A 514 -6.61 -0.51 -11.39
N ARG A 515 -7.09 -1.59 -10.77
CA ARG A 515 -7.25 -2.89 -11.39
C ARG A 515 -8.74 -3.14 -11.57
N HIS A 516 -9.18 -3.28 -12.83
CA HIS A 516 -10.61 -3.28 -13.17
C HIS A 516 -11.33 -2.04 -12.62
N ALA A 517 -12.27 -2.22 -11.70
CA ALA A 517 -13.01 -1.13 -11.05
C ALA A 517 -12.45 -0.73 -9.66
N ASN A 518 -11.42 -1.42 -9.16
CA ASN A 518 -10.90 -1.22 -7.81
C ASN A 518 -9.69 -0.28 -7.83
N PRO A 519 -9.73 0.87 -7.14
CA PRO A 519 -8.54 1.68 -6.93
C PRO A 519 -7.60 0.93 -5.98
N MET A 520 -6.38 0.67 -6.44
CA MET A 520 -5.40 -0.09 -5.66
C MET A 520 -4.31 0.79 -5.08
N PHE A 521 -3.90 1.80 -5.85
CA PHE A 521 -2.87 2.74 -5.41
C PHE A 521 -3.28 4.15 -5.79
N SER A 522 -2.85 5.08 -4.97
CA SER A 522 -2.94 6.50 -5.23
C SER A 522 -1.57 7.10 -5.45
N VAL A 523 -1.47 8.04 -6.39
CA VAL A 523 -0.29 8.86 -6.62
C VAL A 523 -0.71 10.31 -6.55
N SER A 524 -0.02 11.09 -5.74
CA SER A 524 -0.32 12.51 -5.58
C SER A 524 0.93 13.38 -5.69
N THR A 525 0.77 14.53 -6.31
CA THR A 525 1.82 15.50 -6.55
C THR A 525 1.48 16.82 -5.85
N TRP A 526 2.46 17.38 -5.16
CA TRP A 526 2.30 18.50 -4.25
C TRP A 526 3.43 19.51 -4.41
N ARG A 527 3.15 20.78 -4.16
CA ARG A 527 4.16 21.85 -4.04
C ARG A 527 4.05 22.54 -2.70
N ALA A 528 5.15 23.04 -2.18
CA ALA A 528 5.16 23.88 -0.99
C ALA A 528 4.47 25.23 -1.28
N VAL A 529 3.63 25.72 -0.35
CA VAL A 529 2.88 26.98 -0.46
C VAL A 529 3.42 28.00 0.52
#